data_3b5e07e9e1560f6ed63e5c32d8178fd7
#
_entry.id   3b5e07e9e1560f6ed63e5c32d8178fd7
#
_cell.length_a   1.000
_cell.length_b   1.000
_cell.length_c   1.000
_cell.angle_alpha   90.00
_cell.angle_beta   90.00
_cell.angle_gamma   90.00
#
_symmetry.space_group_name_H-M   'P 1'
#
loop_
_entity.id
_entity.type
_entity.pdbx_description
1 polymer ?
#
loop_
_entity_poly.entity_id
_entity_poly.type
_entity_poly.pdbx_seq_one_letter_code
_entity_poly.pdbx_strand_id
1 'polypeptide(L)'
;TLKNNKKGPINKYGMLRLDYLKAHKKSLYTTLLIKGELTNHLISVSKDAETLLSNLIESYKKRDKKLSEKNKEINQLEWMKLMNNYKNTAEEIILKELIYTENM
;
A
#
# COMPACT_ATOMS: atom_id res chain seq x y z
N THR A 1 19.14 -5.01 -12.85
CA THR A 1 19.43 -5.39 -14.21
C THR A 1 19.08 -4.31 -15.19
N LEU A 2 19.57 -4.49 -16.37
CA LEU A 2 19.33 -3.54 -17.45
C LEU A 2 17.89 -3.57 -17.96
N LYS A 3 17.15 -4.61 -17.62
CA LYS A 3 15.77 -4.74 -18.05
C LYS A 3 14.80 -4.06 -17.13
N ASN A 4 15.27 -3.53 -16.06
CA ASN A 4 14.40 -2.89 -15.12
C ASN A 4 13.91 -1.57 -15.69
N ASN A 5 12.64 -1.52 -16.06
CA ASN A 5 12.05 -0.34 -16.67
C ASN A 5 11.15 0.44 -15.76
N LYS A 6 10.85 -0.09 -14.61
CA LYS A 6 10.01 0.62 -13.65
C LYS A 6 10.89 1.46 -12.75
N LYS A 7 10.43 2.66 -12.48
CA LYS A 7 11.15 3.57 -11.63
C LYS A 7 10.28 3.97 -10.46
N GLY A 8 10.93 4.25 -9.38
CA GLY A 8 10.25 4.67 -8.18
C GLY A 8 10.73 3.89 -6.99
N PRO A 9 10.47 4.41 -5.80
CA PRO A 9 10.92 3.75 -4.58
C PRO A 9 10.04 2.56 -4.24
N ILE A 10 10.65 1.61 -3.54
CA ILE A 10 9.90 0.54 -2.89
C ILE A 10 9.55 1.07 -1.50
N ASN A 11 8.27 1.20 -1.22
CA ASN A 11 7.82 1.71 0.07
C ASN A 11 7.59 0.57 1.07
N LYS A 12 7.01 0.90 2.23
CA LYS A 12 6.79 -0.12 3.24
C LYS A 12 5.90 -1.27 2.75
N TYR A 13 4.96 -0.99 1.87
CA TYR A 13 4.08 -2.03 1.32
C TYR A 13 4.84 -2.97 0.40
N GLY A 14 5.73 -2.42 -0.42
CA GLY A 14 6.60 -3.25 -1.24
C GLY A 14 7.50 -4.15 -0.40
N MET A 15 8.04 -3.61 0.70
CA MET A 15 8.87 -4.40 1.59
C MET A 15 8.08 -5.50 2.30
N LEU A 16 6.85 -5.21 2.69
CA LEU A 16 5.98 -6.23 3.27
C LEU A 16 5.67 -7.33 2.26
N ARG A 17 5.46 -6.97 1.00
CA ARG A 17 5.25 -7.96 -0.05
C ARG A 17 6.49 -8.84 -0.22
N LEU A 18 7.67 -8.24 -0.19
CA LEU A 18 8.92 -8.99 -0.29
C LEU A 18 9.03 -10.01 0.84
N ASP A 19 8.78 -9.59 2.07
CA ASP A 19 8.83 -10.48 3.22
C ASP A 19 7.83 -11.61 3.09
N TYR A 20 6.64 -11.29 2.63
CA TYR A 20 5.60 -12.30 2.43
C TYR A 20 6.03 -13.33 1.39
N LEU A 21 6.58 -12.87 0.27
CA LEU A 21 7.03 -13.79 -0.78
C LEU A 21 8.12 -14.72 -0.27
N LYS A 22 9.07 -14.18 0.47
CA LYS A 22 10.17 -15.00 1.01
C LYS A 22 9.67 -16.03 2.01
N ALA A 23 8.68 -15.67 2.81
CA ALA A 23 8.19 -16.54 3.88
C ALA A 23 7.17 -17.55 3.40
N HIS A 24 6.29 -17.17 2.49
CA HIS A 24 5.12 -17.96 2.14
C HIS A 24 5.00 -18.32 0.66
N LYS A 25 5.74 -17.66 -0.21
CA LYS A 25 5.65 -17.88 -1.65
C LYS A 25 7.03 -18.01 -2.25
N LYS A 26 7.81 -18.94 -1.74
CA LYS A 26 9.20 -19.10 -2.14
C LYS A 26 9.38 -19.39 -3.62
N SER A 27 8.49 -20.18 -4.19
CA SER A 27 8.57 -20.50 -5.62
C SER A 27 8.39 -19.24 -6.47
N LEU A 28 7.41 -18.43 -6.11
CA LEU A 28 7.17 -17.17 -6.83
C LEU A 28 8.34 -16.21 -6.63
N TYR A 29 8.83 -16.10 -5.41
CA TYR A 29 9.98 -15.26 -5.09
C TYR A 29 11.18 -15.66 -5.96
N THR A 30 11.50 -16.95 -5.99
CA THR A 30 12.63 -17.45 -6.77
C THR A 30 12.44 -17.19 -8.26
N THR A 31 11.23 -17.42 -8.76
CA THR A 31 10.93 -17.18 -10.17
C THR A 31 11.14 -15.71 -10.54
N LEU A 32 10.63 -14.81 -9.73
CA LEU A 32 10.79 -13.37 -9.98
C LEU A 32 12.27 -12.97 -9.92
N LEU A 33 12.98 -13.53 -8.96
CA LEU A 33 14.39 -13.22 -8.78
C LEU A 33 15.20 -13.67 -10.00
N ILE A 34 14.98 -14.90 -10.44
CA ILE A 34 15.71 -15.47 -11.59
C ILE A 34 15.41 -14.70 -12.86
N LYS A 35 14.16 -14.30 -13.07
CA LYS A 35 13.78 -13.53 -14.25
C LYS A 35 14.22 -12.08 -14.20
N GLY A 36 14.72 -11.62 -13.07
CA GLY A 36 15.09 -10.22 -12.90
C GLY A 36 13.90 -9.30 -12.82
N GLU A 37 12.76 -9.82 -12.39
CA GLU A 37 11.51 -9.06 -12.32
C GLU A 37 11.07 -8.72 -10.90
N LEU A 38 11.85 -9.15 -9.90
CA LEU A 38 11.44 -8.94 -8.52
C LEU A 38 11.31 -7.45 -8.16
N THR A 39 12.30 -6.65 -8.53
CA THR A 39 12.26 -5.22 -8.25
C THR A 39 11.06 -4.56 -8.91
N ASN A 40 10.79 -4.90 -10.17
CA ASN A 40 9.63 -4.34 -10.88
C ASN A 40 8.33 -4.72 -10.18
N HIS A 41 8.24 -5.96 -9.73
CA HIS A 41 7.06 -6.43 -9.00
C HIS A 41 6.85 -5.61 -7.72
N LEU A 42 7.92 -5.40 -6.95
CA LEU A 42 7.82 -4.66 -5.69
C LEU A 42 7.49 -3.19 -5.92
N ILE A 43 8.03 -2.59 -6.97
CA ILE A 43 7.70 -1.22 -7.32
C ILE A 43 6.23 -1.11 -7.73
N SER A 44 5.73 -2.06 -8.50
CA SER A 44 4.32 -2.09 -8.89
C SER A 44 3.42 -2.20 -7.66
N VAL A 45 3.74 -3.09 -6.74
CA VAL A 45 2.97 -3.25 -5.50
C VAL A 45 2.99 -1.95 -4.70
N SER A 46 4.16 -1.32 -4.61
CA SER A 46 4.29 -0.05 -3.89
C SER A 46 3.39 1.03 -4.47
N LYS A 47 3.38 1.16 -5.79
CA LYS A 47 2.56 2.17 -6.46
C LYS A 47 1.08 1.87 -6.31
N ASP A 48 0.71 0.61 -6.49
CA ASP A 48 -0.70 0.21 -6.37
C ASP A 48 -1.20 0.43 -4.96
N ALA A 49 -0.35 0.15 -3.96
CA ALA A 49 -0.73 0.35 -2.57
C ALA A 49 -0.95 1.83 -2.27
N GLU A 50 -0.07 2.70 -2.77
CA GLU A 50 -0.23 4.14 -2.56
C GLU A 50 -1.48 4.67 -3.25
N THR A 51 -1.75 4.20 -4.46
CA THR A 51 -2.95 4.61 -5.19
C THR A 51 -4.20 4.16 -4.45
N LEU A 52 -4.22 2.92 -3.99
CA LEU A 52 -5.36 2.41 -3.25
C LEU A 52 -5.55 3.17 -1.94
N LEU A 53 -4.46 3.45 -1.23
CA LEU A 53 -4.53 4.21 0.01
C LEU A 53 -5.14 5.59 -0.24
N SER A 54 -4.64 6.30 -1.26
CA SER A 54 -5.17 7.63 -1.59
C SER A 54 -6.65 7.57 -1.91
N ASN A 55 -7.06 6.58 -2.72
CA ASN A 55 -8.45 6.44 -3.11
C ASN A 55 -9.35 6.14 -1.92
N LEU A 56 -8.89 5.29 -1.01
CA LEU A 56 -9.65 4.95 0.17
C LEU A 56 -9.81 6.16 1.10
N ILE A 57 -8.72 6.90 1.32
CA ILE A 57 -8.75 8.09 2.17
C ILE A 57 -9.69 9.14 1.57
N GLU A 58 -9.61 9.37 0.26
CA GLU A 58 -10.51 10.32 -0.39
C GLU A 58 -11.98 9.90 -0.25
N SER A 59 -12.24 8.60 -0.37
CA SER A 59 -13.59 8.07 -0.20
C SER A 59 -14.09 8.32 1.23
N TYR A 60 -13.23 8.09 2.22
CA TYR A 60 -13.60 8.32 3.63
C TYR A 60 -13.88 9.79 3.89
N LYS A 61 -13.06 10.69 3.33
CA LYS A 61 -13.27 12.13 3.48
C LYS A 61 -14.60 12.57 2.90
N LYS A 62 -15.01 11.99 1.78
CA LYS A 62 -16.28 12.33 1.16
C LYS A 62 -17.47 11.86 1.98
N ARG A 63 -17.32 10.73 2.67
CA ARG A 63 -18.41 10.16 3.43
C ARG A 63 -18.50 10.69 4.86
N ASP A 64 -17.39 11.11 5.42
CA ASP A 64 -17.34 11.56 6.82
C ASP A 64 -16.94 13.02 6.87
N LYS A 65 -17.91 13.87 7.15
CA LYS A 65 -17.68 15.32 7.21
C LYS A 65 -16.72 15.73 8.31
N LYS A 66 -16.53 14.87 9.32
CA LYS A 66 -15.58 15.15 10.39
C LYS A 66 -14.15 15.13 9.90
N LEU A 67 -13.89 14.59 8.72
CA LEU A 67 -12.56 14.60 8.11
C LEU A 67 -12.32 15.82 7.24
N SER A 68 -13.23 16.78 7.21
CA SER A 68 -13.06 17.99 6.41
C SER A 68 -11.89 18.84 6.92
N GLU A 69 -11.33 19.65 6.02
CA GLU A 69 -10.27 20.58 6.41
C GLU A 69 -10.77 21.58 7.45
N LYS A 70 -12.04 21.97 7.35
CA LYS A 70 -12.62 22.87 8.33
C LYS A 70 -12.61 22.27 9.73
N ASN A 71 -12.97 21.00 9.84
CA ASN A 71 -12.96 20.32 11.13
C ASN A 71 -11.54 20.11 11.64
N LYS A 72 -10.59 19.93 10.73
CA LYS A 72 -9.19 19.84 11.11
C LYS A 72 -8.73 21.09 11.82
N GLU A 73 -9.16 22.26 11.35
CA GLU A 73 -8.81 23.54 11.98
C GLU A 73 -9.50 23.74 13.31
N ILE A 74 -10.78 23.34 13.39
CA ILE A 74 -11.59 23.56 14.58
C ILE A 74 -11.26 22.58 15.70
N ASN A 75 -11.10 21.31 15.33
CA ASN A 75 -10.85 20.25 16.32
C ASN A 75 -9.81 19.30 15.79
N GLN A 76 -8.56 19.75 15.83
CA GLN A 76 -7.44 19.01 15.27
C GLN A 76 -7.27 17.63 15.89
N LEU A 77 -7.46 17.53 17.20
CA LEU A 77 -7.26 16.25 17.88
C LEU A 77 -8.26 15.19 17.41
N GLU A 78 -9.53 15.58 17.31
CA GLU A 78 -10.56 14.67 16.81
C GLU A 78 -10.26 14.27 15.38
N TRP A 79 -9.88 15.23 14.55
CA TRP A 79 -9.56 14.98 13.15
C TRP A 79 -8.41 13.97 13.03
N MET A 80 -7.37 14.15 13.84
CA MET A 80 -6.22 13.25 13.80
C MET A 80 -6.58 11.83 14.23
N LYS A 81 -7.41 11.69 15.27
CA LYS A 81 -7.84 10.38 15.73
C LYS A 81 -8.65 9.66 14.66
N LEU A 82 -9.59 10.37 14.04
CA LEU A 82 -10.40 9.80 12.99
C LEU A 82 -9.56 9.42 11.78
N MET A 83 -8.64 10.30 11.38
CA MET A 83 -7.78 10.02 10.24
C MET A 83 -6.92 8.78 10.50
N ASN A 84 -6.38 8.64 11.72
CA ASN A 84 -5.59 7.47 12.05
C ASN A 84 -6.41 6.19 11.99
N ASN A 85 -7.64 6.23 12.47
CA ASN A 85 -8.53 5.07 12.39
C ASN A 85 -8.81 4.67 10.95
N TYR A 86 -9.09 5.66 10.10
CA TYR A 86 -9.34 5.38 8.68
C TYR A 86 -8.09 4.88 7.97
N LYS A 87 -6.93 5.43 8.32
CA LYS A 87 -5.67 4.93 7.75
C LYS A 87 -5.42 3.47 8.14
N ASN A 88 -5.69 3.12 9.40
CA ASN A 88 -5.53 1.75 9.85
C ASN A 88 -6.45 0.81 9.08
N THR A 89 -7.70 1.22 8.88
CA THR A 89 -8.64 0.44 8.09
C THR A 89 -8.17 0.29 6.65
N ALA A 90 -7.69 1.38 6.07
CA ALA A 90 -7.19 1.34 4.70
C ALA A 90 -5.98 0.40 4.59
N GLU A 91 -5.08 0.43 5.57
CA GLU A 91 -3.92 -0.44 5.57
C GLU A 91 -4.32 -1.92 5.63
N GLU A 92 -5.33 -2.24 6.42
CA GLU A 92 -5.83 -3.61 6.48
C GLU A 92 -6.33 -4.07 5.12
N ILE A 93 -7.03 -3.20 4.41
CA ILE A 93 -7.52 -3.50 3.06
C ILE A 93 -6.35 -3.71 2.11
N ILE A 94 -5.35 -2.85 2.18
CA ILE A 94 -4.17 -2.95 1.31
C ILE A 94 -3.43 -4.26 1.57
N LEU A 95 -3.22 -4.60 2.83
CA LEU A 95 -2.53 -5.84 3.17
C LEU A 95 -3.26 -7.05 2.62
N LYS A 96 -4.58 -7.05 2.74
CA LYS A 96 -5.40 -8.16 2.26
C LYS A 96 -5.43 -8.23 0.74
N GLU A 97 -5.58 -7.10 0.07
CA GLU A 97 -5.80 -7.06 -1.36
C GLU A 97 -4.52 -7.13 -2.18
N LEU A 98 -3.43 -6.57 -1.68
CA LEU A 98 -2.21 -6.42 -2.48
C LEU A 98 -0.99 -7.14 -1.91
N ILE A 99 -0.91 -7.28 -0.60
CA ILE A 99 0.31 -7.75 0.04
C ILE A 99 0.25 -9.24 0.33
N TYR A 100 -0.80 -9.69 0.99
CA TYR A 100 -0.97 -11.08 1.42
C TYR A 100 -1.93 -11.82 0.52
N THR A 101 -1.80 -11.60 -0.79
CA THR A 101 -2.65 -12.26 -1.75
C THR A 101 -1.88 -13.33 -2.51
N GLU A 102 -2.57 -14.39 -2.89
CA GLU A 102 -1.98 -15.46 -3.69
C GLU A 102 -1.96 -15.10 -5.16
N ASN A 103 -2.75 -14.14 -5.55
CA ASN A 103 -2.81 -13.70 -6.93
C ASN A 103 -1.68 -12.75 -7.25
N MET A 104 -1.23 -12.83 -8.48
CA MET A 104 -0.20 -11.94 -8.99
C MET A 104 -0.76 -10.60 -9.40
#